data_688b8393b6dbc37af9b7936915487198
#
_entry.id   688b8393b6dbc37af9b7936915487198
#
_cell.length_a   1.000
_cell.length_b   1.000
_cell.length_c   1.000
_cell.angle_alpha   90.00
_cell.angle_beta   90.00
_cell.angle_gamma   90.00
#
_symmetry.space_group_name_H-M   'P 1'
#
loop_
_entity.id
_entity.type
_entity.pdbx_description
1 polymer ?
#
loop_
_entity_poly.entity_id
_entity_poly.type
_entity_poly.pdbx_seq_one_letter_code
_entity_poly.pdbx_strand_id
1 'polypeptide(L)'
;MLNCTDYDPLCSRRVSDSAITHNTAAVTHRTLQGRAPLSIFGNMTTRLYLVRHGATPLTAEDRFSGAANVYLSDEGHDQVKHLASRLADDNISAIYSSPLDRTMETAAIIAKPHSLSPTPYDGLREISHGHWEGLSRKEVEERFPDEYAAWESDPFTFAPEGGESGISVLARALPVIREIVVNHKDKNVLVVSHKATLRLIISSLLGFDARGYRDRLDQAPACLNILDFKDSVRARLMLFNDISHYADHPHRPQKHLSRWWDSASQPENSK
;
A
#
# COMPACT_ATOMS: atom_id res chain seq x y z
N MET A 1 -6.20 52.33 1.03
CA MET A 1 -6.55 53.07 2.23
C MET A 1 -8.03 52.79 2.57
N LEU A 2 -8.28 51.94 3.54
CA LEU A 2 -9.53 51.90 4.33
C LEU A 2 -9.21 51.02 5.54
N ASN A 3 -9.34 51.66 6.72
CA ASN A 3 -8.98 51.15 8.03
C ASN A 3 -10.00 50.13 8.54
N CYS A 4 -9.52 49.09 9.19
CA CYS A 4 -10.24 48.28 10.16
C CYS A 4 -10.03 48.86 11.54
N THR A 5 -11.11 49.15 12.27
CA THR A 5 -11.23 49.10 13.73
C THR A 5 -12.71 49.09 14.04
N ASP A 6 -13.16 48.07 14.80
CA ASP A 6 -13.95 48.24 16.01
C ASP A 6 -14.45 46.85 16.47
N TYR A 7 -13.81 46.38 17.52
CA TYR A 7 -14.24 45.25 18.33
C TYR A 7 -14.83 45.81 19.61
N ASP A 8 -16.11 45.60 19.85
CA ASP A 8 -16.76 46.02 21.11
C ASP A 8 -17.08 44.77 21.96
N PRO A 9 -16.54 44.65 23.17
CA PRO A 9 -16.89 43.62 24.11
C PRO A 9 -17.79 44.17 25.20
N LEU A 10 -18.97 43.63 25.41
CA LEU A 10 -19.67 43.59 26.72
C LEU A 10 -21.15 43.25 26.53
N CYS A 11 -21.57 42.05 26.87
CA CYS A 11 -22.91 41.82 27.42
C CYS A 11 -22.89 40.65 28.41
N SER A 12 -22.59 40.99 29.66
CA SER A 12 -22.80 40.12 30.81
C SER A 12 -24.28 40.20 31.22
N ARG A 13 -25.03 39.12 31.13
CA ARG A 13 -26.29 38.96 31.86
C ARG A 13 -26.14 37.88 32.91
N ARG A 14 -26.22 38.32 34.17
CA ARG A 14 -26.47 37.48 35.35
C ARG A 14 -27.90 36.93 35.26
N VAL A 15 -28.06 35.66 35.51
CA VAL A 15 -29.34 35.03 35.82
C VAL A 15 -29.25 34.48 37.24
N SER A 16 -30.21 34.90 38.05
CA SER A 16 -30.36 34.68 39.47
C SER A 16 -30.66 33.22 39.84
N ASP A 17 -30.12 32.82 40.98
CA ASP A 17 -30.46 31.59 41.72
C ASP A 17 -31.95 31.50 42.03
N SER A 18 -32.56 30.37 41.70
CA SER A 18 -33.81 29.95 42.33
C SER A 18 -33.68 28.48 42.71
N ALA A 19 -33.81 28.23 43.99
CA ALA A 19 -33.77 26.94 44.64
C ALA A 19 -34.81 25.96 44.08
N ILE A 20 -34.39 24.75 43.75
CA ILE A 20 -35.30 23.63 43.46
C ILE A 20 -35.03 22.52 44.48
N THR A 21 -36.07 22.24 45.20
CA THR A 21 -36.23 21.24 46.25
C THR A 21 -35.99 19.80 45.74
N HIS A 22 -35.25 19.03 46.53
CA HIS A 22 -35.04 17.60 46.34
C HIS A 22 -36.35 16.81 46.43
N ASN A 23 -36.67 16.10 45.37
CA ASN A 23 -37.66 15.02 45.40
C ASN A 23 -36.96 13.70 45.00
N THR A 24 -36.67 12.86 46.01
CA THR A 24 -36.11 11.53 45.86
C THR A 24 -37.19 10.56 45.38
N ALA A 25 -37.25 10.30 44.08
CA ALA A 25 -38.02 9.20 43.53
C ALA A 25 -37.08 8.03 43.24
N ALA A 26 -37.32 6.90 43.88
CA ALA A 26 -36.59 5.65 43.68
C ALA A 26 -36.72 5.16 42.22
N VAL A 27 -35.61 5.15 41.50
CA VAL A 27 -35.54 4.56 40.15
C VAL A 27 -35.26 3.06 40.31
N THR A 28 -36.29 2.28 40.08
CA THR A 28 -36.17 0.80 39.95
C THR A 28 -35.36 0.48 38.71
N HIS A 29 -34.23 -0.21 38.87
CA HIS A 29 -33.45 -0.76 37.80
C HIS A 29 -34.26 -1.82 37.04
N ARG A 30 -34.80 -1.44 35.91
CA ARG A 30 -35.32 -2.36 34.90
C ARG A 30 -34.14 -2.81 34.02
N THR A 31 -33.65 -4.00 34.25
CA THR A 31 -32.68 -4.69 33.37
C THR A 31 -33.27 -4.80 31.97
N LEU A 32 -32.79 -3.98 31.04
CA LEU A 32 -33.06 -4.11 29.61
C LEU A 32 -32.15 -5.24 29.07
N GLN A 33 -32.64 -6.48 29.20
CA GLN A 33 -32.14 -7.60 28.38
C GLN A 33 -32.65 -7.40 26.94
N GLY A 34 -31.76 -7.52 25.99
CA GLY A 34 -32.09 -7.68 24.58
C GLY A 34 -32.08 -6.41 23.75
N ARG A 35 -30.95 -5.71 23.66
CA ARG A 35 -30.66 -4.94 22.46
C ARG A 35 -29.94 -5.86 21.49
N ALA A 36 -30.66 -6.31 20.46
CA ALA A 36 -30.03 -6.84 19.26
C ALA A 36 -29.01 -5.80 18.75
N PRO A 37 -27.83 -6.19 18.28
CA PRO A 37 -26.88 -5.24 17.74
C PRO A 37 -27.51 -4.56 16.53
N LEU A 38 -27.62 -3.22 16.59
CA LEU A 38 -27.95 -2.35 15.46
C LEU A 38 -26.79 -2.39 14.45
N SER A 39 -26.62 -3.48 13.72
CA SER A 39 -25.75 -3.58 12.55
C SER A 39 -26.55 -3.95 11.31
N ILE A 40 -27.57 -3.17 10.95
CA ILE A 40 -28.42 -3.45 9.79
C ILE A 40 -28.06 -2.60 8.58
N PHE A 41 -27.03 -1.74 8.66
CA PHE A 41 -26.42 -1.10 7.49
C PHE A 41 -24.89 -1.09 7.63
N GLY A 42 -24.30 -2.29 7.71
CA GLY A 42 -22.90 -2.44 7.40
C GLY A 42 -22.74 -2.02 5.93
N ASN A 43 -21.96 -0.98 5.68
CA ASN A 43 -21.48 -0.72 4.31
C ASN A 43 -20.78 -1.99 3.85
N MET A 44 -21.45 -2.75 2.98
CA MET A 44 -20.90 -3.95 2.40
C MET A 44 -19.73 -3.54 1.52
N THR A 45 -18.52 -3.78 1.98
CA THR A 45 -17.27 -3.39 1.30
C THR A 45 -16.35 -4.58 1.21
N THR A 46 -15.79 -4.81 0.02
CA THR A 46 -14.70 -5.77 -0.14
C THR A 46 -13.41 -5.12 0.33
N ARG A 47 -12.68 -5.79 1.24
CA ARG A 47 -11.39 -5.31 1.73
C ARG A 47 -10.26 -6.10 1.09
N LEU A 48 -9.33 -5.39 0.43
CA LEU A 48 -8.10 -5.98 -0.06
C LEU A 48 -6.92 -5.63 0.86
N TYR A 49 -6.21 -6.67 1.28
CA TYR A 49 -4.92 -6.62 1.94
C TYR A 49 -3.87 -6.79 0.85
N LEU A 50 -3.24 -5.70 0.42
CA LEU A 50 -2.18 -5.73 -0.58
C LEU A 50 -0.82 -5.81 0.11
N VAL A 51 -0.07 -6.86 -0.14
CA VAL A 51 1.20 -7.18 0.51
C VAL A 51 2.32 -7.24 -0.52
N ARG A 52 3.41 -6.52 -0.28
CA ARG A 52 4.67 -6.77 -1.00
C ARG A 52 5.32 -8.02 -0.41
N HIS A 53 5.94 -8.85 -1.26
CA HIS A 53 6.75 -9.98 -0.79
C HIS A 53 7.81 -9.55 0.23
N GLY A 54 8.23 -10.47 1.11
CA GLY A 54 9.32 -10.27 2.06
C GLY A 54 10.66 -9.93 1.40
N ALA A 55 11.66 -9.54 2.19
CA ALA A 55 13.00 -9.25 1.68
C ALA A 55 13.60 -10.45 0.94
N THR A 56 14.40 -10.16 -0.09
CA THR A 56 15.20 -11.13 -0.86
C THR A 56 16.66 -10.68 -0.87
N PRO A 57 17.63 -11.53 -1.20
CA PRO A 57 19.02 -11.08 -1.37
C PRO A 57 19.15 -9.88 -2.31
N LEU A 58 18.38 -9.85 -3.41
CA LEU A 58 18.42 -8.75 -4.39
C LEU A 58 17.82 -7.45 -3.87
N THR A 59 16.97 -7.49 -2.82
CA THR A 59 16.40 -6.28 -2.22
C THR A 59 17.47 -5.35 -1.63
N ALA A 60 18.57 -5.93 -1.14
CA ALA A 60 19.68 -5.21 -0.54
C ALA A 60 20.66 -4.63 -1.58
N GLU A 61 20.69 -5.17 -2.81
CA GLU A 61 21.71 -4.84 -3.81
C GLU A 61 21.34 -3.65 -4.72
N ASP A 62 20.09 -3.15 -4.65
CA ASP A 62 19.58 -2.06 -5.50
C ASP A 62 19.82 -2.32 -7.00
N ARG A 63 19.39 -3.50 -7.45
CA ARG A 63 19.45 -3.93 -8.84
C ARG A 63 18.06 -4.01 -9.45
N PHE A 64 17.97 -3.86 -10.77
CA PHE A 64 16.74 -4.11 -11.52
C PHE A 64 16.42 -5.61 -11.47
N SER A 65 15.58 -6.03 -10.53
CA SER A 65 15.30 -7.45 -10.28
C SER A 65 14.17 -8.04 -11.13
N GLY A 66 13.27 -7.20 -11.60
CA GLY A 66 12.17 -7.55 -12.53
C GLY A 66 11.53 -8.91 -12.29
N ALA A 67 11.47 -9.69 -13.37
CA ALA A 67 10.87 -11.03 -13.40
C ALA A 67 11.78 -12.15 -12.88
N ALA A 68 13.05 -11.86 -12.49
CA ALA A 68 13.96 -12.87 -11.97
C ALA A 68 13.34 -13.64 -10.80
N ASN A 69 13.46 -14.98 -10.84
CA ASN A 69 12.89 -15.85 -9.82
C ASN A 69 13.91 -16.02 -8.67
N VAL A 70 13.58 -15.46 -7.51
CA VAL A 70 14.41 -15.49 -6.29
C VAL A 70 13.54 -15.82 -5.09
N TYR A 71 14.10 -16.54 -4.13
CA TYR A 71 13.47 -16.89 -2.87
C TYR A 71 13.61 -15.75 -1.84
N LEU A 72 12.86 -15.86 -0.75
CA LEU A 72 13.00 -14.96 0.39
C LEU A 72 14.37 -15.16 1.07
N SER A 73 14.93 -14.09 1.61
CA SER A 73 16.03 -14.17 2.57
C SER A 73 15.53 -14.60 3.97
N ASP A 74 16.46 -14.95 4.88
CA ASP A 74 16.09 -15.23 6.28
C ASP A 74 15.35 -14.06 6.91
N GLU A 75 15.82 -12.83 6.68
CA GLU A 75 15.13 -11.61 7.10
C GLU A 75 13.72 -11.53 6.50
N GLY A 76 13.57 -11.82 5.20
CA GLY A 76 12.28 -11.84 4.52
C GLY A 76 11.32 -12.85 5.13
N HIS A 77 11.80 -14.05 5.48
CA HIS A 77 11.00 -15.05 6.17
C HIS A 77 10.50 -14.54 7.53
N ASP A 78 11.35 -13.89 8.30
CA ASP A 78 10.97 -13.39 9.63
C ASP A 78 9.97 -12.22 9.52
N GLN A 79 10.17 -11.29 8.58
CA GLN A 79 9.21 -10.22 8.28
C GLN A 79 7.82 -10.80 7.96
N VAL A 80 7.76 -11.82 7.10
CA VAL A 80 6.51 -12.44 6.67
C VAL A 80 5.86 -13.27 7.79
N LYS A 81 6.62 -13.94 8.65
CA LYS A 81 6.09 -14.63 9.84
C LYS A 81 5.42 -13.65 10.81
N HIS A 82 6.04 -12.49 11.04
CA HIS A 82 5.43 -11.44 11.87
C HIS A 82 4.14 -10.92 11.24
N LEU A 83 4.12 -10.70 9.91
CA LEU A 83 2.89 -10.32 9.21
C LEU A 83 1.81 -11.41 9.31
N ALA A 84 2.16 -12.67 9.13
CA ALA A 84 1.24 -13.80 9.26
C ALA A 84 0.62 -13.87 10.69
N SER A 85 1.44 -13.65 11.72
CA SER A 85 0.96 -13.59 13.11
C SER A 85 0.02 -12.41 13.34
N ARG A 86 0.32 -11.24 12.78
CA ARG A 86 -0.54 -10.05 12.87
C ARG A 86 -1.90 -10.26 12.21
N LEU A 87 -1.95 -10.97 11.09
CA LEU A 87 -3.17 -11.22 10.32
C LEU A 87 -3.93 -12.48 10.74
N ALA A 88 -3.43 -13.25 11.70
CA ALA A 88 -3.96 -14.57 12.04
C ALA A 88 -5.45 -14.56 12.45
N ASP A 89 -5.90 -13.50 13.10
CA ASP A 89 -7.29 -13.34 13.56
C ASP A 89 -8.17 -12.60 12.53
N ASP A 90 -7.59 -12.10 11.42
CA ASP A 90 -8.36 -11.46 10.37
C ASP A 90 -9.13 -12.52 9.56
N ASN A 91 -10.41 -12.26 9.29
CA ASN A 91 -11.26 -13.18 8.54
C ASN A 91 -10.94 -13.09 7.03
N ILE A 92 -9.76 -13.58 6.63
CA ILE A 92 -9.34 -13.64 5.22
C ILE A 92 -10.02 -14.84 4.56
N SER A 93 -10.72 -14.61 3.44
CA SER A 93 -11.53 -15.61 2.73
C SER A 93 -10.85 -16.19 1.49
N ALA A 94 -9.84 -15.48 0.94
CA ALA A 94 -9.08 -15.94 -0.22
C ALA A 94 -7.71 -15.25 -0.26
N ILE A 95 -6.73 -15.91 -0.86
CA ILE A 95 -5.37 -15.38 -1.05
C ILE A 95 -4.96 -15.56 -2.50
N TYR A 96 -4.55 -14.47 -3.12
CA TYR A 96 -4.01 -14.43 -4.48
C TYR A 96 -2.56 -13.97 -4.46
N SER A 97 -1.77 -14.43 -5.41
CA SER A 97 -0.34 -14.09 -5.48
C SER A 97 0.15 -13.97 -6.91
N SER A 98 1.15 -13.14 -7.14
CA SER A 98 2.03 -13.32 -8.29
C SER A 98 2.63 -14.73 -8.28
N PRO A 99 2.87 -15.37 -9.44
CA PRO A 99 3.41 -16.73 -9.50
C PRO A 99 4.91 -16.83 -9.18
N LEU A 100 5.62 -15.69 -8.96
CA LEU A 100 7.05 -15.72 -8.67
C LEU A 100 7.32 -16.28 -7.26
N ASP A 101 8.43 -17.04 -7.10
CA ASP A 101 8.70 -17.81 -5.87
C ASP A 101 8.63 -16.96 -4.61
N ARG A 102 9.27 -15.79 -4.56
CA ARG A 102 9.24 -14.87 -3.42
C ARG A 102 7.82 -14.46 -2.98
N THR A 103 6.90 -14.32 -3.93
CA THR A 103 5.50 -13.95 -3.64
C THR A 103 4.67 -15.17 -3.26
N MET A 104 4.87 -16.30 -3.92
CA MET A 104 4.20 -17.56 -3.55
C MET A 104 4.62 -18.02 -2.15
N GLU A 105 5.90 -17.90 -1.82
CA GLU A 105 6.43 -18.22 -0.49
C GLU A 105 5.85 -17.30 0.59
N THR A 106 5.84 -15.98 0.33
CA THR A 106 5.17 -15.00 1.19
C THR A 106 3.70 -15.35 1.42
N ALA A 107 2.96 -15.61 0.34
CA ALA A 107 1.56 -15.96 0.40
C ALA A 107 1.30 -17.27 1.14
N ALA A 108 2.15 -18.28 0.95
CA ALA A 108 2.03 -19.57 1.62
C ALA A 108 2.24 -19.46 3.14
N ILE A 109 3.18 -18.63 3.59
CA ILE A 109 3.39 -18.38 5.02
C ILE A 109 2.17 -17.70 5.65
N ILE A 110 1.64 -16.66 5.00
CA ILE A 110 0.45 -15.93 5.49
C ILE A 110 -0.81 -16.81 5.44
N ALA A 111 -0.90 -17.73 4.50
CA ALA A 111 -2.06 -18.60 4.33
C ALA A 111 -2.24 -19.65 5.45
N LYS A 112 -1.14 -20.03 6.14
CA LYS A 112 -1.15 -21.10 7.16
C LYS A 112 -2.20 -20.92 8.26
N PRO A 113 -2.26 -19.77 8.98
CA PRO A 113 -3.25 -19.58 10.05
C PRO A 113 -4.69 -19.59 9.55
N HIS A 114 -4.92 -19.30 8.27
CA HIS A 114 -6.27 -19.26 7.66
C HIS A 114 -6.69 -20.59 7.03
N SER A 115 -5.80 -21.61 6.97
CA SER A 115 -6.02 -22.87 6.27
C SER A 115 -6.42 -22.69 4.79
N LEU A 116 -5.83 -21.69 4.15
CA LEU A 116 -6.05 -21.35 2.73
C LEU A 116 -4.86 -21.78 1.87
N SER A 117 -5.10 -21.86 0.56
CA SER A 117 -4.06 -22.05 -0.46
C SER A 117 -4.01 -20.83 -1.37
N PRO A 118 -2.82 -20.24 -1.62
CA PRO A 118 -2.69 -19.13 -2.54
C PRO A 118 -2.99 -19.52 -3.97
N THR A 119 -3.75 -18.69 -4.68
CA THR A 119 -4.03 -18.83 -6.11
C THR A 119 -3.12 -17.93 -6.92
N PRO A 120 -2.28 -18.45 -7.84
CA PRO A 120 -1.41 -17.63 -8.65
C PRO A 120 -2.16 -16.88 -9.76
N TYR A 121 -1.76 -15.63 -10.02
CA TYR A 121 -2.25 -14.79 -11.12
C TYR A 121 -1.08 -14.10 -11.83
N ASP A 122 -0.91 -14.37 -13.11
CA ASP A 122 0.17 -13.75 -13.92
C ASP A 122 0.08 -12.22 -13.96
N GLY A 123 -1.12 -11.66 -13.97
CA GLY A 123 -1.32 -10.22 -13.95
C GLY A 123 -0.75 -9.52 -12.72
N LEU A 124 -0.39 -10.25 -11.65
CA LEU A 124 0.21 -9.71 -10.41
C LEU A 124 1.77 -9.74 -10.42
N ARG A 125 2.42 -10.15 -11.51
CA ARG A 125 3.90 -10.19 -11.61
C ARG A 125 4.51 -8.80 -11.49
N GLU A 126 5.80 -8.77 -11.12
CA GLU A 126 6.57 -7.52 -11.12
C GLU A 126 6.75 -7.01 -12.54
N ILE A 127 6.99 -5.71 -12.66
CA ILE A 127 7.39 -5.09 -13.92
C ILE A 127 8.66 -5.75 -14.44
N SER A 128 8.67 -6.15 -15.71
CA SER A 128 9.89 -6.61 -16.34
C SER A 128 10.75 -5.43 -16.78
N HIS A 129 12.02 -5.47 -16.45
CA HIS A 129 13.00 -4.50 -16.93
C HIS A 129 13.78 -4.97 -18.14
N GLY A 130 13.40 -6.11 -18.76
CA GLY A 130 14.02 -6.64 -19.97
C GLY A 130 15.52 -6.82 -19.80
N HIS A 131 16.30 -6.28 -20.74
CA HIS A 131 17.75 -6.42 -20.75
C HIS A 131 18.49 -5.71 -19.59
N TRP A 132 17.78 -4.88 -18.78
CA TRP A 132 18.38 -4.28 -17.59
C TRP A 132 18.35 -5.20 -16.36
N GLU A 133 17.64 -6.33 -16.41
CA GLU A 133 17.51 -7.21 -15.26
C GLU A 133 18.88 -7.72 -14.79
N GLY A 134 19.11 -7.65 -13.48
CA GLY A 134 20.40 -7.99 -12.85
C GLY A 134 21.42 -6.86 -12.84
N LEU A 135 21.20 -5.76 -13.59
CA LEU A 135 22.11 -4.61 -13.60
C LEU A 135 21.79 -3.64 -12.46
N SER A 136 22.79 -2.97 -11.96
CA SER A 136 22.66 -1.82 -11.06
C SER A 136 22.27 -0.57 -11.87
N ARG A 137 21.82 0.48 -11.17
CA ARG A 137 21.55 1.79 -11.78
C ARG A 137 22.74 2.31 -12.59
N LYS A 138 23.95 2.23 -12.02
CA LYS A 138 25.16 2.72 -12.66
C LYS A 138 25.48 1.95 -13.94
N GLU A 139 25.37 0.63 -13.91
CA GLU A 139 25.60 -0.21 -15.08
C GLU A 139 24.61 0.08 -16.20
N VAL A 140 23.33 0.33 -15.87
CA VAL A 140 22.31 0.71 -16.86
C VAL A 140 22.61 2.09 -17.45
N GLU A 141 22.93 3.06 -16.62
CA GLU A 141 23.26 4.41 -17.04
C GLU A 141 24.51 4.46 -17.96
N GLU A 142 25.52 3.66 -17.67
CA GLU A 142 26.75 3.56 -18.48
C GLU A 142 26.52 2.82 -19.80
N ARG A 143 25.70 1.76 -19.82
CA ARG A 143 25.51 0.91 -21.01
C ARG A 143 24.37 1.41 -21.91
N PHE A 144 23.34 2.01 -21.34
CA PHE A 144 22.10 2.42 -22.01
C PHE A 144 21.68 3.84 -21.63
N PRO A 145 22.53 4.87 -21.83
CA PRO A 145 22.31 6.22 -21.32
C PRO A 145 21.01 6.85 -21.83
N ASP A 146 20.67 6.67 -23.09
CA ASP A 146 19.47 7.26 -23.71
C ASP A 146 18.19 6.60 -23.17
N GLU A 147 18.19 5.27 -23.04
CA GLU A 147 17.06 4.54 -22.44
C GLU A 147 16.89 4.90 -20.97
N TYR A 148 17.99 4.98 -20.22
CA TYR A 148 17.95 5.38 -18.82
C TYR A 148 17.40 6.80 -18.65
N ALA A 149 17.83 7.74 -19.49
CA ALA A 149 17.31 9.11 -19.48
C ALA A 149 15.81 9.17 -19.81
N ALA A 150 15.35 8.39 -20.78
CA ALA A 150 13.93 8.30 -21.11
C ALA A 150 13.10 7.72 -19.97
N TRP A 151 13.60 6.65 -19.31
CA TRP A 151 12.97 6.04 -18.13
C TRP A 151 12.95 6.99 -16.92
N GLU A 152 14.03 7.77 -16.72
CA GLU A 152 14.05 8.81 -15.67
C GLU A 152 12.98 9.87 -15.90
N SER A 153 12.79 10.28 -17.16
CA SER A 153 11.81 11.28 -17.54
C SER A 153 10.37 10.80 -17.39
N ASP A 154 10.08 9.58 -17.84
CA ASP A 154 8.72 9.00 -17.77
C ASP A 154 8.77 7.46 -17.63
N PRO A 155 8.89 6.93 -16.40
CA PRO A 155 8.90 5.49 -16.14
C PRO A 155 7.53 4.83 -16.36
N PHE A 156 6.49 5.63 -16.61
CA PHE A 156 5.14 5.12 -16.81
C PHE A 156 4.88 4.72 -18.25
N THR A 157 5.41 5.47 -19.23
CA THR A 157 5.20 5.17 -20.66
C THR A 157 6.42 4.49 -21.29
N PHE A 158 7.62 4.74 -20.80
CA PHE A 158 8.84 4.11 -21.31
C PHE A 158 8.95 2.64 -20.85
N ALA A 159 9.50 1.80 -21.73
CA ALA A 159 9.90 0.43 -21.44
C ALA A 159 11.30 0.17 -22.00
N PRO A 160 12.25 -0.42 -21.23
CA PRO A 160 13.49 -0.91 -21.81
C PRO A 160 13.25 -2.06 -22.79
N GLU A 161 14.20 -2.34 -23.66
CA GLU A 161 14.07 -3.42 -24.63
C GLU A 161 13.75 -4.76 -23.96
N GLY A 162 12.70 -5.44 -24.43
CA GLY A 162 12.20 -6.69 -23.84
C GLY A 162 11.51 -6.53 -22.47
N GLY A 163 11.34 -5.30 -22.00
CA GLY A 163 10.68 -4.99 -20.73
C GLY A 163 9.25 -4.49 -20.85
N GLU A 164 8.71 -4.01 -19.75
CA GLU A 164 7.36 -3.45 -19.63
C GLU A 164 7.39 -1.98 -19.23
N SER A 165 6.44 -1.22 -19.73
CA SER A 165 6.11 0.11 -19.20
C SER A 165 5.13 0.00 -18.02
N GLY A 166 5.01 1.07 -17.21
CA GLY A 166 4.00 1.13 -16.16
C GLY A 166 2.57 0.97 -16.70
N ILE A 167 2.27 1.49 -17.90
CA ILE A 167 0.97 1.30 -18.58
C ILE A 167 0.72 -0.18 -18.86
N SER A 168 1.72 -0.91 -19.37
CA SER A 168 1.60 -2.34 -19.67
C SER A 168 1.31 -3.15 -18.39
N VAL A 169 1.98 -2.81 -17.29
CA VAL A 169 1.71 -3.43 -15.97
C VAL A 169 0.28 -3.14 -15.51
N LEU A 170 -0.21 -1.91 -15.61
CA LEU A 170 -1.59 -1.58 -15.24
C LEU A 170 -2.62 -2.30 -16.12
N ALA A 171 -2.34 -2.43 -17.43
CA ALA A 171 -3.23 -3.11 -18.35
C ALA A 171 -3.46 -4.59 -17.97
N ARG A 172 -2.48 -5.26 -17.36
CA ARG A 172 -2.62 -6.64 -16.88
C ARG A 172 -3.06 -6.77 -15.41
N ALA A 173 -2.66 -5.83 -14.54
CA ALA A 173 -2.89 -5.94 -13.10
C ALA A 173 -4.27 -5.44 -12.66
N LEU A 174 -4.77 -4.32 -13.21
CA LEU A 174 -6.06 -3.76 -12.82
C LEU A 174 -7.27 -4.67 -13.12
N PRO A 175 -7.35 -5.35 -14.28
CA PRO A 175 -8.41 -6.33 -14.52
C PRO A 175 -8.45 -7.42 -13.45
N VAL A 176 -7.28 -7.95 -13.03
CA VAL A 176 -7.19 -8.97 -11.98
C VAL A 176 -7.71 -8.43 -10.64
N ILE A 177 -7.31 -7.22 -10.23
CA ILE A 177 -7.79 -6.61 -8.98
C ILE A 177 -9.32 -6.43 -9.02
N ARG A 178 -9.87 -5.95 -10.14
CA ARG A 178 -11.31 -5.75 -10.31
C ARG A 178 -12.08 -7.07 -10.29
N GLU A 179 -11.54 -8.10 -10.93
CA GLU A 179 -12.11 -9.46 -10.90
C GLU A 179 -12.16 -10.00 -9.46
N ILE A 180 -11.06 -9.89 -8.72
CA ILE A 180 -11.00 -10.29 -7.31
C ILE A 180 -12.07 -9.57 -6.49
N VAL A 181 -12.20 -8.24 -6.64
CA VAL A 181 -13.21 -7.45 -5.91
C VAL A 181 -14.64 -7.90 -6.26
N VAL A 182 -14.93 -8.17 -7.53
CA VAL A 182 -16.26 -8.62 -7.98
C VAL A 182 -16.60 -10.01 -7.44
N ASN A 183 -15.62 -10.92 -7.42
CA ASN A 183 -15.81 -12.31 -6.99
C ASN A 183 -15.89 -12.47 -5.47
N HIS A 184 -15.45 -11.48 -4.70
CA HIS A 184 -15.35 -11.52 -3.24
C HIS A 184 -16.10 -10.37 -2.56
N LYS A 185 -17.34 -10.11 -2.99
CA LYS A 185 -18.17 -9.07 -2.38
C LYS A 185 -18.29 -9.30 -0.86
N ASP A 186 -18.05 -8.21 -0.11
CA ASP A 186 -18.15 -8.17 1.36
C ASP A 186 -17.19 -9.12 2.09
N LYS A 187 -16.08 -9.46 1.46
CA LYS A 187 -15.05 -10.34 2.01
C LYS A 187 -13.73 -9.61 2.16
N ASN A 188 -12.89 -10.15 3.03
CA ASN A 188 -11.49 -9.79 3.13
C ASN A 188 -10.67 -10.72 2.23
N VAL A 189 -9.86 -10.15 1.37
CA VAL A 189 -9.00 -10.89 0.43
C VAL A 189 -7.59 -10.38 0.51
N LEU A 190 -6.61 -11.27 0.53
CA LEU A 190 -5.20 -10.92 0.53
C LEU A 190 -4.60 -11.12 -0.87
N VAL A 191 -3.81 -10.15 -1.30
CA VAL A 191 -3.10 -10.17 -2.59
C VAL A 191 -1.63 -9.90 -2.35
N VAL A 192 -0.76 -10.84 -2.72
CA VAL A 192 0.69 -10.69 -2.64
C VAL A 192 1.26 -10.35 -4.01
N SER A 193 2.01 -9.26 -4.06
CA SER A 193 2.62 -8.77 -5.31
C SER A 193 3.97 -8.08 -5.02
N HIS A 194 4.35 -7.12 -5.83
CA HIS A 194 5.68 -6.56 -5.88
C HIS A 194 5.67 -5.03 -5.79
N LYS A 195 6.87 -4.46 -5.62
CA LYS A 195 7.05 -3.03 -5.35
C LYS A 195 6.45 -2.13 -6.43
N ALA A 196 6.84 -2.30 -7.69
CA ALA A 196 6.38 -1.42 -8.77
C ALA A 196 4.90 -1.70 -9.10
N THR A 197 4.50 -2.95 -9.18
CA THR A 197 3.12 -3.36 -9.47
C THR A 197 2.13 -2.82 -8.45
N LEU A 198 2.43 -2.91 -7.13
CA LEU A 198 1.56 -2.36 -6.07
C LEU A 198 1.48 -0.84 -6.13
N ARG A 199 2.60 -0.15 -6.36
CA ARG A 199 2.62 1.31 -6.51
C ARG A 199 1.74 1.78 -7.67
N LEU A 200 1.81 1.11 -8.80
CA LEU A 200 0.99 1.37 -9.98
C LEU A 200 -0.50 1.12 -9.71
N ILE A 201 -0.85 -0.03 -9.11
CA ILE A 201 -2.23 -0.38 -8.73
C ILE A 201 -2.80 0.71 -7.81
N ILE A 202 -2.10 1.03 -6.72
CA ILE A 202 -2.56 1.99 -5.70
C ILE A 202 -2.71 3.39 -6.33
N SER A 203 -1.72 3.86 -7.11
CA SER A 203 -1.80 5.16 -7.79
C SER A 203 -3.04 5.24 -8.68
N SER A 204 -3.29 4.22 -9.48
CA SER A 204 -4.42 4.19 -10.42
C SER A 204 -5.78 4.13 -9.70
N LEU A 205 -5.92 3.30 -8.65
CA LEU A 205 -7.17 3.16 -7.91
C LEU A 205 -7.54 4.44 -7.13
N LEU A 206 -6.54 5.21 -6.71
CA LEU A 206 -6.74 6.45 -5.95
C LEU A 206 -6.77 7.71 -6.82
N GLY A 207 -6.57 7.57 -8.14
CA GLY A 207 -6.54 8.70 -9.07
C GLY A 207 -5.28 9.58 -8.94
N PHE A 208 -4.19 9.04 -8.41
CA PHE A 208 -2.89 9.72 -8.44
C PHE A 208 -2.29 9.65 -9.85
N ASP A 209 -1.51 10.67 -10.21
CA ASP A 209 -0.73 10.61 -11.45
C ASP A 209 0.26 9.43 -11.40
N ALA A 210 -0.05 8.39 -12.15
CA ALA A 210 0.73 7.16 -12.15
C ALA A 210 2.17 7.34 -12.67
N ARG A 211 2.48 8.43 -13.38
CA ARG A 211 3.85 8.76 -13.79
C ARG A 211 4.79 8.96 -12.59
N GLY A 212 4.25 9.40 -11.46
CA GLY A 212 4.99 9.55 -10.22
C GLY A 212 5.08 8.29 -9.34
N TYR A 213 4.60 7.13 -9.79
CA TYR A 213 4.50 5.91 -8.97
C TYR A 213 5.84 5.48 -8.36
N ARG A 214 6.92 5.62 -9.15
CA ARG A 214 8.27 5.21 -8.78
C ARG A 214 8.84 6.04 -7.63
N ASP A 215 8.62 7.34 -7.67
CA ASP A 215 9.32 8.30 -6.84
C ASP A 215 8.52 8.79 -5.64
N ARG A 216 7.18 8.74 -5.71
CA ARG A 216 6.29 9.33 -4.70
C ARG A 216 5.72 8.32 -3.72
N LEU A 217 5.70 7.05 -4.07
CA LEU A 217 5.20 5.98 -3.22
C LEU A 217 6.33 5.01 -2.87
N ASP A 218 6.50 4.68 -1.61
CA ASP A 218 7.38 3.57 -1.23
C ASP A 218 6.58 2.34 -0.83
N GLN A 219 7.23 1.19 -0.91
CA GLN A 219 6.72 -0.11 -0.47
C GLN A 219 7.89 -0.87 0.15
N ALA A 220 7.93 -0.95 1.48
CA ALA A 220 8.92 -1.75 2.19
C ALA A 220 8.69 -3.26 1.98
N PRO A 221 9.70 -4.14 2.16
CA PRO A 221 9.47 -5.59 2.14
C PRO A 221 8.40 -6.00 3.17
N ALA A 222 7.56 -6.96 2.82
CA ALA A 222 6.44 -7.45 3.63
C ALA A 222 5.49 -6.35 4.15
N CYS A 223 5.49 -5.15 3.57
CA CYS A 223 4.57 -4.09 3.99
C CYS A 223 3.12 -4.44 3.67
N LEU A 224 2.23 -3.96 4.53
CA LEU A 224 0.79 -4.10 4.41
C LEU A 224 0.17 -2.81 3.91
N ASN A 225 -0.69 -2.92 2.90
CA ASN A 225 -1.60 -1.86 2.48
C ASN A 225 -3.03 -2.40 2.54
N ILE A 226 -3.99 -1.57 2.95
CA ILE A 226 -5.40 -1.95 3.03
C ILE A 226 -6.23 -0.97 2.21
N LEU A 227 -7.04 -1.51 1.30
CA LEU A 227 -8.02 -0.76 0.54
C LEU A 227 -9.42 -1.35 0.73
N ASP A 228 -10.39 -0.49 1.04
CA ASP A 228 -11.81 -0.84 1.07
C ASP A 228 -12.46 -0.44 -0.25
N PHE A 229 -13.15 -1.38 -0.88
CA PHE A 229 -13.83 -1.20 -2.16
C PHE A 229 -15.35 -1.15 -1.96
N LYS A 230 -15.96 -0.08 -2.44
CA LYS A 230 -17.41 0.03 -2.56
C LYS A 230 -17.94 -0.75 -3.77
N ASP A 231 -17.15 -0.79 -4.82
CA ASP A 231 -17.38 -1.55 -6.06
C ASP A 231 -16.02 -1.78 -6.76
N SER A 232 -16.00 -2.35 -7.95
CA SER A 232 -14.77 -2.67 -8.68
C SER A 232 -13.92 -1.46 -9.12
N VAL A 233 -14.40 -0.23 -8.89
CA VAL A 233 -13.74 1.01 -9.34
C VAL A 233 -13.41 1.94 -8.18
N ARG A 234 -14.33 2.09 -7.21
CA ARG A 234 -14.20 3.04 -6.11
C ARG A 234 -13.53 2.39 -4.91
N ALA A 235 -12.30 2.78 -4.68
CA ALA A 235 -11.47 2.32 -3.55
C ALA A 235 -11.17 3.46 -2.57
N ARG A 236 -10.95 3.10 -1.31
CA ARG A 236 -10.46 3.99 -0.25
C ARG A 236 -9.23 3.36 0.38
N LEU A 237 -8.15 4.12 0.48
CA LEU A 237 -6.94 3.71 1.18
C LEU A 237 -7.17 3.83 2.70
N MET A 238 -7.02 2.71 3.41
CA MET A 238 -7.18 2.62 4.86
C MET A 238 -5.84 2.53 5.57
N LEU A 239 -4.84 1.91 4.92
CA LEU A 239 -3.49 1.73 5.45
C LEU A 239 -2.51 1.72 4.28
N PHE A 240 -1.32 2.31 4.47
CA PHE A 240 -0.30 2.37 3.43
C PHE A 240 1.09 2.09 3.97
N ASN A 241 1.83 1.20 3.29
CA ASN A 241 3.24 0.87 3.55
C ASN A 241 3.54 0.58 5.03
N ASP A 242 2.63 -0.10 5.71
CA ASP A 242 2.74 -0.37 7.14
C ASP A 242 3.58 -1.62 7.41
N ILE A 243 4.56 -1.46 8.29
CA ILE A 243 5.53 -2.49 8.71
C ILE A 243 5.56 -2.66 10.23
N SER A 244 4.57 -2.13 10.94
CA SER A 244 4.54 -2.13 12.42
C SER A 244 4.59 -3.52 13.06
N HIS A 245 4.43 -4.58 12.26
CA HIS A 245 4.58 -5.96 12.69
C HIS A 245 6.05 -6.41 12.84
N TYR A 246 7.03 -5.68 12.27
CA TYR A 246 8.46 -5.99 12.43
C TYR A 246 9.36 -4.76 12.67
N ALA A 247 8.87 -3.54 12.47
CA ALA A 247 9.64 -2.32 12.71
C ALA A 247 8.71 -1.12 12.99
N ASP A 248 9.18 -0.16 13.78
CA ASP A 248 8.38 1.02 14.15
C ASP A 248 8.08 1.93 12.96
N HIS A 249 9.02 2.03 12.02
CA HIS A 249 8.88 2.85 10.80
C HIS A 249 9.80 2.34 9.68
N PRO A 250 9.44 2.58 8.40
CA PRO A 250 10.29 2.21 7.28
C PRO A 250 11.64 2.94 7.32
N HIS A 251 12.71 2.17 7.08
CA HIS A 251 14.04 2.77 6.92
C HIS A 251 14.11 3.60 5.64
N ARG A 252 14.84 4.72 5.70
CA ARG A 252 15.16 5.48 4.49
C ARG A 252 16.09 4.64 3.62
N PRO A 253 15.74 4.36 2.36
CA PRO A 253 16.65 3.70 1.44
C PRO A 253 17.92 4.54 1.29
N GLN A 254 19.08 3.91 1.39
CA GLN A 254 20.36 4.59 1.18
C GLN A 254 20.67 4.83 -0.30
N LYS A 255 20.07 4.03 -1.17
CA LYS A 255 20.23 4.08 -2.62
C LYS A 255 18.87 4.03 -3.29
N HIS A 256 18.78 4.65 -4.44
CA HIS A 256 17.58 4.66 -5.27
C HIS A 256 17.96 4.34 -6.71
N LEU A 257 17.12 3.57 -7.41
CA LEU A 257 17.30 3.32 -8.84
C LEU A 257 17.10 4.59 -9.66
N SER A 258 16.27 5.51 -9.19
CA SER A 258 15.97 6.81 -9.78
C SER A 258 16.85 7.93 -9.21
N ARG A 259 17.22 8.88 -10.07
CA ARG A 259 17.91 10.12 -9.68
C ARG A 259 17.02 11.12 -8.96
N TRP A 260 15.71 10.94 -8.95
CA TRP A 260 14.75 11.90 -8.37
C TRP A 260 15.07 12.25 -6.91
N TRP A 261 15.67 11.31 -6.18
CA TRP A 261 16.08 11.47 -4.78
C TRP A 261 17.55 11.84 -4.61
N ASP A 262 18.32 11.96 -5.70
CA ASP A 262 19.72 12.43 -5.59
C ASP A 262 19.72 13.88 -5.11
N SER A 263 20.65 14.22 -4.22
CA SER A 263 20.89 15.61 -3.86
C SER A 263 21.25 16.38 -5.14
N ALA A 264 20.56 17.49 -5.40
CA ALA A 264 20.95 18.38 -6.49
C ALA A 264 22.45 18.68 -6.34
N SER A 265 23.25 18.29 -7.33
CA SER A 265 24.66 18.69 -7.40
C SER A 265 24.69 20.20 -7.29
N GLN A 266 25.31 20.72 -6.24
CA GLN A 266 25.54 22.16 -6.15
C GLN A 266 26.28 22.57 -7.45
N PRO A 267 25.83 23.62 -8.15
CA PRO A 267 26.60 24.10 -9.30
C PRO A 267 28.01 24.34 -8.83
N GLU A 268 29.00 23.68 -9.48
CA GLU A 268 30.41 23.96 -9.23
C GLU A 268 30.58 25.44 -9.39
N ASN A 269 30.86 26.12 -8.30
CA ASN A 269 31.30 27.52 -8.32
C ASN A 269 32.58 27.55 -9.14
N SER A 270 32.45 27.79 -10.44
CA SER A 270 33.59 28.17 -11.30
C SER A 270 34.20 29.45 -10.73
N LYS A 271 35.32 29.26 -10.05
CA LYS A 271 36.23 30.35 -9.69
C LYS A 271 36.96 30.85 -10.93
#